data_59febed92e972b208728566b6d9b47d0
#
_entry.id   59febed92e972b208728566b6d9b47d0
#
_cell.length_a   1.000
_cell.length_b   1.000
_cell.length_c   1.000
_cell.angle_alpha   90.00
_cell.angle_beta   90.00
_cell.angle_gamma   90.00
#
_symmetry.space_group_name_H-M   'P 1'
#
loop_
_entity.id
_entity.type
_entity.pdbx_description
1 polymer ?
#
loop_
_entity_poly.entity_id
_entity_poly.type
_entity_poly.pdbx_seq_one_letter_code
_entity_poly.pdbx_strand_id
1 'polypeptide(L)'
;VTSFDDMTNISKEVREKLKQDFSFYKIKMLVKQQGKNVNKYLFELEDGNKIESVLMFHDYGTSICVSSQVGCNMTCAFCESGRLKKVRNLLAYEIVQQILQIEEDINKRITHVVLMGIGEPFDNYDNVLRFVKIINCGKGIDIGSRHITISTCGVIPGIKKFMNEEGQVNLAISLHAPNNTLRSRIMPINKAYPLNELMETIKEYINKTNRRVTFEYIMLDNVNDSEENAKELAILLKGINCYVNLIPYNETENIKFKRTKEWKIMKFYDILKKNKINVTIRKEFGGSVDAACGQLRANN
;
A
#
# COMPACT_ATOMS: atom_id res chain seq x y z
N VAL A 1 18.90 11.80 16.02
CA VAL A 1 18.68 11.80 17.48
C VAL A 1 18.08 10.46 17.85
N THR A 2 18.81 9.66 18.65
CA THR A 2 18.40 8.31 19.06
C THR A 2 18.03 8.22 20.55
N SER A 3 18.31 9.30 21.29
CA SER A 3 17.93 9.47 22.69
C SER A 3 17.62 10.93 22.99
N PHE A 4 16.97 11.21 24.13
CA PHE A 4 16.75 12.59 24.58
C PHE A 4 18.10 13.28 24.95
N ASP A 5 19.12 12.52 25.32
CA ASP A 5 20.44 13.06 25.63
C ASP A 5 21.14 13.66 24.39
N ASP A 6 20.85 13.13 23.20
CA ASP A 6 21.39 13.64 21.94
C ASP A 6 20.79 15.00 21.52
N MET A 7 19.71 15.45 22.18
CA MET A 7 19.05 16.73 21.90
C MET A 7 19.81 17.89 22.53
N THR A 8 21.06 18.13 22.09
CA THR A 8 21.95 19.14 22.69
C THR A 8 21.50 20.59 22.47
N ASN A 9 20.53 20.81 21.58
CA ASN A 9 19.93 22.13 21.30
C ASN A 9 18.84 22.54 22.29
N ILE A 10 18.49 21.71 23.27
CA ILE A 10 17.56 22.01 24.37
C ILE A 10 18.23 21.82 25.72
N SER A 11 17.73 22.48 26.76
CA SER A 11 18.31 22.45 28.11
C SER A 11 18.24 21.04 28.70
N LYS A 12 19.16 20.74 29.64
CA LYS A 12 19.16 19.47 30.36
C LYS A 12 17.85 19.22 31.11
N GLU A 13 17.32 20.24 31.72
CA GLU A 13 16.05 20.21 32.45
C GLU A 13 14.87 19.73 31.51
N VAL A 14 14.80 20.30 30.32
CA VAL A 14 13.78 19.92 29.32
C VAL A 14 14.00 18.48 28.87
N ARG A 15 15.25 18.04 28.68
CA ARG A 15 15.55 16.63 28.31
C ARG A 15 15.10 15.67 29.40
N GLU A 16 15.36 15.97 30.67
CA GLU A 16 14.91 15.12 31.79
C GLU A 16 13.37 15.06 31.87
N LYS A 17 12.68 16.18 31.66
CA LYS A 17 11.22 16.17 31.58
C LYS A 17 10.69 15.35 30.43
N LEU A 18 11.31 15.45 29.25
CA LEU A 18 10.93 14.60 28.10
C LEU A 18 11.12 13.10 28.40
N LYS A 19 12.18 12.71 29.13
CA LYS A 19 12.38 11.31 29.55
C LYS A 19 11.29 10.79 30.49
N GLN A 20 10.68 11.66 31.29
CA GLN A 20 9.56 11.29 32.17
C GLN A 20 8.25 11.10 31.41
N ASP A 21 7.99 11.98 30.40
CA ASP A 21 6.72 12.02 29.70
C ASP A 21 6.69 11.17 28.42
N PHE A 22 7.86 10.86 27.84
CA PHE A 22 7.99 10.21 26.55
C PHE A 22 9.08 9.13 26.55
N SER A 23 8.95 8.18 25.62
CA SER A 23 9.96 7.16 25.35
C SER A 23 10.36 7.14 23.88
N PHE A 24 11.62 6.81 23.61
CA PHE A 24 12.07 6.44 22.26
C PHE A 24 11.72 4.99 22.02
N TYR A 25 10.71 4.77 21.19
CA TYR A 25 10.33 3.43 20.78
C TYR A 25 10.98 3.10 19.42
N LYS A 26 11.57 1.94 19.34
CA LYS A 26 12.09 1.36 18.08
C LYS A 26 11.50 -0.03 17.88
N ILE A 27 10.97 -0.29 16.68
CA ILE A 27 10.67 -1.66 16.28
C ILE A 27 11.98 -2.41 16.02
N LYS A 28 12.01 -3.69 16.31
CA LYS A 28 13.24 -4.51 16.18
C LYS A 28 13.30 -5.12 14.79
N MET A 29 14.34 -4.81 14.03
CA MET A 29 14.62 -5.48 12.76
C MET A 29 15.10 -6.91 13.05
N LEU A 30 14.35 -7.91 12.58
CA LEU A 30 14.69 -9.33 12.74
C LEU A 30 15.47 -9.86 11.53
N VAL A 31 14.97 -9.57 10.33
CA VAL A 31 15.52 -10.10 9.08
C VAL A 31 15.50 -9.00 8.01
N LYS A 32 16.58 -8.96 7.25
CA LYS A 32 16.71 -8.19 6.01
C LYS A 32 17.06 -9.13 4.86
N GLN A 33 16.19 -9.22 3.88
CA GLN A 33 16.44 -9.94 2.63
C GLN A 33 16.77 -8.94 1.55
N GLN A 34 17.91 -9.07 0.90
CA GLN A 34 18.38 -8.17 -0.16
C GLN A 34 18.19 -8.81 -1.52
N GLY A 35 17.52 -8.09 -2.42
CA GLY A 35 17.39 -8.44 -3.83
C GLY A 35 17.95 -7.33 -4.72
N LYS A 36 17.88 -7.53 -6.03
CA LYS A 36 18.29 -6.51 -6.99
C LYS A 36 17.30 -5.34 -6.95
N ASN A 37 17.75 -4.18 -6.49
CA ASN A 37 16.93 -2.96 -6.33
C ASN A 37 15.74 -3.07 -5.36
N VAL A 38 15.78 -4.03 -4.43
CA VAL A 38 14.72 -4.22 -3.44
C VAL A 38 15.29 -4.85 -2.18
N ASN A 39 14.81 -4.38 -1.02
CA ASN A 39 15.07 -5.05 0.26
C ASN A 39 13.73 -5.32 0.95
N LYS A 40 13.57 -6.52 1.51
CA LYS A 40 12.45 -6.85 2.38
C LYS A 40 12.92 -6.90 3.83
N TYR A 41 12.15 -6.33 4.72
CA TYR A 41 12.45 -6.25 6.15
C TYR A 41 11.33 -6.93 6.94
N LEU A 42 11.71 -7.75 7.91
CA LEU A 42 10.83 -8.28 8.93
C LEU A 42 11.13 -7.57 10.25
N PHE A 43 10.10 -6.99 10.84
CA PHE A 43 10.17 -6.29 12.11
C PHE A 43 9.35 -7.01 13.18
N GLU A 44 9.83 -6.97 14.42
CA GLU A 44 9.11 -7.36 15.63
C GLU A 44 8.65 -6.10 16.38
N LEU A 45 7.39 -6.09 16.75
CA LEU A 45 6.77 -5.06 17.55
C LEU A 45 6.93 -5.35 19.06
N GLU A 46 6.62 -4.39 19.93
CA GLU A 46 6.75 -4.52 21.37
C GLU A 46 5.98 -5.70 21.96
N ASP A 47 4.82 -6.00 21.37
CA ASP A 47 3.95 -7.11 21.78
C ASP A 47 4.35 -8.47 21.17
N GLY A 48 5.51 -8.55 20.50
CA GLY A 48 6.01 -9.76 19.84
C GLY A 48 5.37 -10.05 18.46
N ASN A 49 4.39 -9.27 18.04
CA ASN A 49 3.84 -9.40 16.69
C ASN A 49 4.85 -8.99 15.63
N LYS A 50 4.70 -9.52 14.41
CA LYS A 50 5.62 -9.25 13.31
C LYS A 50 4.93 -8.59 12.14
N ILE A 51 5.66 -7.70 11.47
CA ILE A 51 5.22 -7.02 10.24
C ILE A 51 6.35 -6.99 9.23
N GLU A 52 6.00 -6.82 7.96
CA GLU A 52 6.97 -6.69 6.88
C GLU A 52 6.86 -5.34 6.19
N SER A 53 8.00 -4.85 5.71
CA SER A 53 8.10 -3.66 4.86
C SER A 53 9.02 -3.95 3.68
N VAL A 54 8.80 -3.25 2.57
CA VAL A 54 9.61 -3.42 1.35
C VAL A 54 10.16 -2.07 0.91
N LEU A 55 11.47 -1.98 0.80
CA LEU A 55 12.17 -0.86 0.22
C LEU A 55 12.50 -1.15 -1.25
N MET A 56 12.21 -0.23 -2.13
CA MET A 56 12.47 -0.31 -3.57
C MET A 56 13.36 0.86 -3.99
N PHE A 57 14.40 0.55 -4.78
CA PHE A 57 15.31 1.55 -5.34
C PHE A 57 14.93 1.84 -6.78
N HIS A 58 14.71 3.11 -7.09
CA HIS A 58 14.37 3.62 -8.41
C HIS A 58 15.38 4.69 -8.84
N ASP A 59 15.44 4.98 -10.11
CA ASP A 59 16.30 6.04 -10.64
C ASP A 59 15.90 7.44 -10.12
N TYR A 60 14.61 7.60 -9.76
CA TYR A 60 14.05 8.85 -9.22
C TYR A 60 14.07 8.93 -7.68
N GLY A 61 14.57 7.92 -6.98
CA GLY A 61 14.64 7.87 -5.52
C GLY A 61 14.26 6.53 -4.90
N THR A 62 13.99 6.54 -3.62
CA THR A 62 13.65 5.35 -2.83
C THR A 62 12.17 5.35 -2.45
N SER A 63 11.50 4.22 -2.64
CA SER A 63 10.10 4.02 -2.24
C SER A 63 10.00 2.94 -1.16
N ILE A 64 9.18 3.19 -0.15
CA ILE A 64 8.86 2.17 0.87
C ILE A 64 7.40 1.76 0.77
N CYS A 65 7.17 0.44 0.84
CA CYS A 65 5.86 -0.15 1.07
C CYS A 65 5.74 -0.50 2.56
N VAL A 66 4.83 0.17 3.28
CA VAL A 66 4.63 -0.02 4.72
C VAL A 66 3.37 -0.80 5.01
N SER A 67 3.40 -1.57 6.10
CA SER A 67 2.24 -2.26 6.68
C SER A 67 1.44 -1.31 7.58
N SER A 68 0.13 -1.51 7.64
CA SER A 68 -0.80 -0.72 8.46
C SER A 68 -1.48 -1.54 9.57
N GLN A 69 -1.39 -2.85 9.53
CA GLN A 69 -2.00 -3.77 10.49
C GLN A 69 -1.09 -4.98 10.74
N VAL A 70 -1.34 -5.69 11.84
CA VAL A 70 -0.85 -7.05 12.06
C VAL A 70 -1.92 -8.00 11.53
N GLY A 71 -1.64 -8.67 10.40
CA GLY A 71 -2.62 -9.46 9.66
C GLY A 71 -3.63 -8.61 8.89
N CYS A 72 -4.61 -9.24 8.25
CA CYS A 72 -5.60 -8.56 7.41
C CYS A 72 -6.92 -9.36 7.35
N ASN A 73 -8.06 -8.70 7.55
CA ASN A 73 -9.39 -9.32 7.49
C ASN A 73 -10.05 -9.28 6.10
N MET A 74 -9.38 -8.70 5.10
CA MET A 74 -9.99 -8.54 3.76
C MET A 74 -10.07 -9.84 2.98
N THR A 75 -9.31 -10.86 3.35
CA THR A 75 -9.34 -12.23 2.83
C THR A 75 -9.29 -12.31 1.29
N CYS A 76 -8.55 -11.40 0.65
CA CYS A 76 -8.34 -11.40 -0.80
C CYS A 76 -7.69 -12.73 -1.22
N ALA A 77 -8.29 -13.43 -2.18
CA ALA A 77 -7.91 -14.80 -2.53
C ALA A 77 -6.49 -14.94 -3.12
N PHE A 78 -5.93 -13.84 -3.63
CA PHE A 78 -4.61 -13.77 -4.28
C PHE A 78 -3.51 -13.24 -3.34
N CYS A 79 -3.81 -12.94 -2.06
CA CYS A 79 -2.90 -12.24 -1.16
C CYS A 79 -2.55 -13.10 0.05
N GLU A 80 -1.26 -13.30 0.32
CA GLU A 80 -0.78 -14.01 1.51
C GLU A 80 -1.23 -13.35 2.81
N SER A 81 -1.21 -12.02 2.86
CA SER A 81 -1.71 -11.27 4.03
C SER A 81 -3.19 -11.51 4.30
N GLY A 82 -3.98 -11.83 3.27
CA GLY A 82 -5.41 -12.17 3.41
C GLY A 82 -5.66 -13.52 4.11
N ARG A 83 -4.64 -14.36 4.23
CA ARG A 83 -4.68 -15.64 4.97
C ARG A 83 -4.37 -15.46 6.46
N LEU A 84 -3.76 -14.35 6.81
CA LEU A 84 -3.43 -13.99 8.19
C LEU A 84 -4.62 -13.26 8.80
N LYS A 85 -5.22 -13.82 9.85
CA LYS A 85 -6.25 -13.11 10.60
C LYS A 85 -5.66 -11.80 11.15
N LYS A 86 -6.42 -10.73 11.07
CA LYS A 86 -6.05 -9.47 11.71
C LYS A 86 -5.98 -9.67 13.22
N VAL A 87 -4.86 -9.34 13.79
CA VAL A 87 -4.64 -9.29 15.25
C VAL A 87 -5.03 -7.92 15.77
N ARG A 88 -4.42 -6.86 15.20
CA ARG A 88 -4.69 -5.47 15.60
C ARG A 88 -4.29 -4.46 14.52
N ASN A 89 -4.72 -3.25 14.70
CA ASN A 89 -4.21 -2.09 13.96
C ASN A 89 -2.81 -1.72 14.46
N LEU A 90 -1.96 -1.24 13.56
CA LEU A 90 -0.72 -0.57 13.96
C LEU A 90 -1.03 0.83 14.45
N LEU A 91 -0.33 1.26 15.49
CA LEU A 91 -0.33 2.64 15.93
C LEU A 91 0.48 3.51 14.97
N ALA A 92 0.16 4.80 14.91
CA ALA A 92 0.82 5.70 13.97
C ALA A 92 2.35 5.69 14.08
N TYR A 93 2.88 5.63 15.30
CA TYR A 93 4.33 5.57 15.54
C TYR A 93 4.95 4.25 15.04
N GLU A 94 4.25 3.11 15.12
CA GLU A 94 4.74 1.83 14.59
C GLU A 94 4.84 1.86 13.06
N ILE A 95 3.93 2.59 12.40
CA ILE A 95 4.01 2.79 10.93
C ILE A 95 5.19 3.72 10.60
N VAL A 96 5.40 4.79 11.36
CA VAL A 96 6.54 5.71 11.21
C VAL A 96 7.87 4.98 11.41
N GLN A 97 7.94 4.10 12.40
CA GLN A 97 9.17 3.37 12.72
C GLN A 97 9.66 2.47 11.57
N GLN A 98 8.77 1.97 10.71
CA GLN A 98 9.18 1.23 9.52
C GLN A 98 10.06 2.11 8.60
N ILE A 99 9.74 3.41 8.46
CA ILE A 99 10.54 4.36 7.68
C ILE A 99 11.88 4.62 8.38
N LEU A 100 11.83 5.02 9.65
CA LEU A 100 13.02 5.44 10.39
C LEU A 100 14.06 4.32 10.53
N GLN A 101 13.63 3.08 10.80
CA GLN A 101 14.54 1.94 10.92
C GLN A 101 15.19 1.57 9.58
N ILE A 102 14.46 1.73 8.47
CA ILE A 102 15.00 1.47 7.13
C ILE A 102 15.94 2.60 6.69
N GLU A 103 15.61 3.87 6.96
CA GLU A 103 16.53 5.00 6.69
C GLU A 103 17.84 4.86 7.46
N GLU A 104 17.78 4.43 8.74
CA GLU A 104 18.95 4.15 9.58
C GLU A 104 19.80 3.02 8.97
N ASP A 105 19.18 1.91 8.52
CA ASP A 105 19.87 0.76 7.91
C ASP A 105 20.57 1.10 6.59
N ILE A 106 19.93 1.89 5.73
CA ILE A 106 20.49 2.19 4.40
C ILE A 106 21.29 3.49 4.35
N ASN A 107 21.28 4.27 5.43
CA ASN A 107 21.86 5.62 5.52
C ASN A 107 21.44 6.53 4.34
N LYS A 108 20.17 6.44 3.96
CA LYS A 108 19.57 7.22 2.85
C LYS A 108 18.14 7.59 3.19
N ARG A 109 17.73 8.77 2.73
CA ARG A 109 16.36 9.25 2.89
C ARG A 109 15.39 8.47 2.00
N ILE A 110 14.21 8.12 2.55
CA ILE A 110 13.07 7.61 1.80
C ILE A 110 12.32 8.79 1.19
N THR A 111 12.01 8.71 -0.10
CA THR A 111 11.39 9.80 -0.87
C THR A 111 9.91 9.55 -1.19
N HIS A 112 9.47 8.30 -1.23
CA HIS A 112 8.11 7.91 -1.57
C HIS A 112 7.59 6.83 -0.60
N VAL A 113 6.30 6.91 -0.26
CA VAL A 113 5.65 5.96 0.64
C VAL A 113 4.36 5.43 0.01
N VAL A 114 4.20 4.10 0.02
CA VAL A 114 2.95 3.46 -0.37
C VAL A 114 2.45 2.58 0.78
N LEU A 115 1.18 2.77 1.16
CA LEU A 115 0.51 1.91 2.14
C LEU A 115 -0.14 0.75 1.39
N MET A 116 0.69 -0.23 1.01
CA MET A 116 0.31 -1.42 0.23
C MET A 116 0.88 -2.71 0.85
N GLY A 117 1.39 -2.63 2.10
CA GLY A 117 1.88 -3.76 2.87
C GLY A 117 0.74 -4.55 3.51
N ILE A 118 1.03 -5.16 4.67
CA ILE A 118 0.05 -5.96 5.41
C ILE A 118 -1.04 -5.05 5.99
N GLY A 119 -2.31 -5.37 5.71
CA GLY A 119 -3.48 -4.67 6.25
C GLY A 119 -4.26 -3.86 5.23
N GLU A 120 -5.43 -3.38 5.66
CA GLU A 120 -6.26 -2.41 4.93
C GLU A 120 -6.14 -1.05 5.63
N PRO A 121 -5.55 -0.05 4.96
CA PRO A 121 -5.32 1.26 5.59
C PRO A 121 -6.59 1.95 6.10
N PHE A 122 -7.72 1.82 5.39
CA PHE A 122 -8.96 2.45 5.81
C PHE A 122 -9.72 1.68 6.90
N ASP A 123 -9.30 0.47 7.23
CA ASP A 123 -9.72 -0.23 8.46
C ASP A 123 -8.89 0.18 9.70
N ASN A 124 -7.81 0.94 9.47
CA ASN A 124 -6.98 1.61 10.48
C ASN A 124 -6.91 3.12 10.24
N TYR A 125 -8.01 3.74 9.86
CA TYR A 125 -8.09 5.08 9.30
C TYR A 125 -7.35 6.13 10.13
N ASP A 126 -7.67 6.27 11.41
CA ASP A 126 -7.18 7.37 12.26
C ASP A 126 -5.66 7.30 12.48
N ASN A 127 -5.10 6.09 12.71
CA ASN A 127 -3.65 5.93 12.83
C ASN A 127 -2.94 6.18 11.50
N VAL A 128 -3.52 5.75 10.37
CA VAL A 128 -2.97 5.97 9.04
C VAL A 128 -2.94 7.46 8.71
N LEU A 129 -4.02 8.20 9.00
CA LEU A 129 -4.04 9.65 8.77
C LEU A 129 -3.06 10.38 9.69
N ARG A 130 -2.95 9.96 10.96
CA ARG A 130 -1.95 10.51 11.89
C ARG A 130 -0.53 10.23 11.40
N PHE A 131 -0.25 9.02 10.94
CA PHE A 131 1.02 8.67 10.30
C PHE A 131 1.32 9.60 9.11
N VAL A 132 0.37 9.79 8.19
CA VAL A 132 0.53 10.68 7.03
C VAL A 132 0.87 12.11 7.46
N LYS A 133 0.16 12.66 8.46
CA LYS A 133 0.43 14.00 9.00
C LYS A 133 1.84 14.10 9.57
N ILE A 134 2.32 13.08 10.28
CA ILE A 134 3.68 13.04 10.85
C ILE A 134 4.74 13.05 9.75
N ILE A 135 4.65 12.15 8.76
CA ILE A 135 5.68 12.04 7.72
C ILE A 135 5.66 13.19 6.71
N ASN A 136 4.50 13.87 6.55
CA ASN A 136 4.37 15.05 5.69
C ASN A 136 4.77 16.36 6.39
N CYS A 137 5.01 16.34 7.70
CA CYS A 137 5.39 17.53 8.45
C CYS A 137 6.77 18.02 8.02
N GLY A 138 6.87 19.28 7.52
CA GLY A 138 8.12 19.87 7.06
C GLY A 138 9.17 20.13 8.16
N LYS A 139 8.79 19.99 9.45
CA LYS A 139 9.71 20.02 10.60
C LYS A 139 10.18 18.63 11.03
N GLY A 140 9.78 17.58 10.33
CA GLY A 140 10.08 16.19 10.65
C GLY A 140 10.67 15.45 9.45
N ILE A 141 10.00 14.35 9.03
CA ILE A 141 10.46 13.50 7.92
C ILE A 141 10.32 14.20 6.56
N ASP A 142 9.33 15.10 6.41
CA ASP A 142 9.15 15.99 5.25
C ASP A 142 9.02 15.25 3.91
N ILE A 143 8.19 14.22 3.87
CA ILE A 143 7.81 13.56 2.62
C ILE A 143 6.62 14.27 2.01
N GLY A 144 6.78 14.86 0.82
CA GLY A 144 5.73 15.60 0.15
C GLY A 144 4.47 14.77 -0.07
N SER A 145 3.28 15.33 0.15
CA SER A 145 2.00 14.62 0.10
C SER A 145 1.74 13.89 -1.23
N ARG A 146 2.24 14.41 -2.36
CA ARG A 146 2.15 13.75 -3.68
C ARG A 146 3.05 12.51 -3.80
N HIS A 147 3.99 12.33 -2.89
CA HIS A 147 4.86 11.16 -2.81
C HIS A 147 4.32 10.08 -1.85
N ILE A 148 3.14 10.32 -1.27
CA ILE A 148 2.45 9.38 -0.38
C ILE A 148 1.23 8.84 -1.12
N THR A 149 1.06 7.51 -1.13
CA THR A 149 -0.10 6.84 -1.72
C THR A 149 -0.75 5.93 -0.69
N ILE A 150 -2.03 6.13 -0.44
CA ILE A 150 -2.86 5.20 0.33
C ILE A 150 -3.61 4.31 -0.65
N SER A 151 -3.46 2.99 -0.49
CA SER A 151 -4.21 2.00 -1.28
C SER A 151 -5.27 1.34 -0.42
N THR A 152 -6.48 1.23 -0.94
CA THR A 152 -7.59 0.55 -0.24
C THR A 152 -8.23 -0.50 -1.15
N CYS A 153 -8.73 -1.56 -0.55
CA CYS A 153 -9.55 -2.55 -1.25
C CYS A 153 -10.98 -2.04 -1.55
N GLY A 154 -11.29 -0.79 -1.24
CA GLY A 154 -12.57 -0.16 -1.51
C GLY A 154 -13.49 -0.06 -0.32
N VAL A 155 -12.96 0.22 0.86
CA VAL A 155 -13.73 0.52 2.08
C VAL A 155 -14.41 1.88 1.91
N ILE A 156 -15.66 1.87 1.42
CA ILE A 156 -16.43 3.08 1.07
C ILE A 156 -16.48 4.11 2.20
N PRO A 157 -16.77 3.77 3.46
CA PRO A 157 -16.75 4.76 4.55
C PRO A 157 -15.40 5.46 4.73
N GLY A 158 -14.30 4.73 4.52
CA GLY A 158 -12.95 5.29 4.56
C GLY A 158 -12.68 6.26 3.40
N ILE A 159 -13.11 5.92 2.17
CA ILE A 159 -13.00 6.80 1.01
C ILE A 159 -13.81 8.09 1.23
N LYS A 160 -15.04 7.99 1.76
CA LYS A 160 -15.89 9.14 2.08
C LYS A 160 -15.30 10.05 3.16
N LYS A 161 -14.62 9.51 4.16
CA LYS A 161 -13.85 10.31 5.11
C LYS A 161 -12.66 10.98 4.43
N PHE A 162 -11.90 10.22 3.63
CA PHE A 162 -10.67 10.69 2.99
C PHE A 162 -10.89 11.82 1.97
N MET A 163 -12.05 11.86 1.30
CA MET A 163 -12.37 12.97 0.40
C MET A 163 -12.57 14.32 1.10
N ASN A 164 -12.68 14.32 2.43
CA ASN A 164 -12.79 15.55 3.25
C ASN A 164 -11.45 15.96 3.88
N GLU A 165 -10.41 15.14 3.77
CA GLU A 165 -9.09 15.48 4.30
C GLU A 165 -8.39 16.49 3.40
N GLU A 166 -7.75 17.47 4.02
CA GLU A 166 -6.90 18.42 3.32
C GLU A 166 -5.60 17.75 2.86
N GLY A 167 -5.07 18.21 1.72
CA GLY A 167 -3.79 17.73 1.21
C GLY A 167 -3.89 17.02 -0.13
N GLN A 168 -2.74 16.50 -0.61
CA GLN A 168 -2.60 15.93 -1.95
C GLN A 168 -2.05 14.49 -1.93
N VAL A 169 -2.34 13.74 -0.87
CA VAL A 169 -2.00 12.32 -0.76
C VAL A 169 -2.76 11.53 -1.81
N ASN A 170 -2.08 10.66 -2.56
CA ASN A 170 -2.69 9.90 -3.64
C ASN A 170 -3.59 8.78 -3.11
N LEU A 171 -4.71 8.56 -3.82
CA LEU A 171 -5.61 7.43 -3.56
C LEU A 171 -5.42 6.37 -4.65
N ALA A 172 -5.15 5.13 -4.23
CA ALA A 172 -5.16 3.95 -5.08
C ALA A 172 -6.29 3.00 -4.64
N ILE A 173 -6.94 2.36 -5.60
CA ILE A 173 -8.03 1.41 -5.37
C ILE A 173 -7.60 0.05 -5.90
N SER A 174 -7.54 -0.94 -5.03
CA SER A 174 -7.40 -2.35 -5.40
C SER A 174 -8.70 -2.82 -6.06
N LEU A 175 -8.78 -2.67 -7.38
CA LEU A 175 -9.98 -2.99 -8.17
C LEU A 175 -10.02 -4.47 -8.55
N HIS A 176 -9.01 -4.93 -9.25
CA HIS A 176 -8.66 -6.30 -9.62
C HIS A 176 -9.69 -7.08 -10.43
N ALA A 177 -10.88 -6.54 -10.66
CA ALA A 177 -11.91 -7.13 -11.51
C ALA A 177 -12.80 -6.06 -12.14
N PRO A 178 -13.36 -6.29 -13.35
CA PRO A 178 -14.19 -5.33 -14.04
C PRO A 178 -15.69 -5.43 -13.70
N ASN A 179 -16.11 -6.48 -12.97
CA ASN A 179 -17.51 -6.73 -12.60
C ASN A 179 -17.66 -7.34 -11.21
N ASN A 180 -18.89 -7.27 -10.66
CA ASN A 180 -19.19 -7.75 -9.31
C ASN A 180 -18.96 -9.24 -9.12
N THR A 181 -19.31 -10.06 -10.11
CA THR A 181 -19.20 -11.52 -10.01
C THR A 181 -17.75 -11.94 -9.81
N LEU A 182 -16.88 -11.46 -10.67
CA LEU A 182 -15.46 -11.76 -10.60
C LEU A 182 -14.82 -11.13 -9.36
N ARG A 183 -15.16 -9.87 -9.06
CA ARG A 183 -14.62 -9.17 -7.88
C ARG A 183 -14.99 -9.88 -6.58
N SER A 184 -16.24 -10.30 -6.42
CA SER A 184 -16.70 -11.03 -5.22
C SER A 184 -15.99 -12.38 -5.04
N ARG A 185 -15.57 -13.01 -6.14
CA ARG A 185 -14.82 -14.28 -6.10
C ARG A 185 -13.40 -14.11 -5.59
N ILE A 186 -12.71 -13.02 -5.96
CA ILE A 186 -11.31 -12.81 -5.60
C ILE A 186 -11.11 -11.81 -4.45
N MET A 187 -12.11 -10.96 -4.18
CA MET A 187 -12.11 -9.95 -3.13
C MET A 187 -13.44 -9.95 -2.37
N PRO A 188 -13.59 -10.71 -1.27
CA PRO A 188 -14.84 -10.83 -0.53
C PRO A 188 -15.42 -9.51 -0.02
N ILE A 189 -14.59 -8.47 0.16
CA ILE A 189 -15.04 -7.12 0.54
C ILE A 189 -16.09 -6.55 -0.44
N ASN A 190 -16.13 -7.01 -1.69
CA ASN A 190 -17.11 -6.61 -2.68
C ASN A 190 -18.56 -6.96 -2.28
N LYS A 191 -18.74 -7.93 -1.37
CA LYS A 191 -20.07 -8.26 -0.82
C LYS A 191 -20.58 -7.17 0.11
N ALA A 192 -19.68 -6.52 0.85
CA ALA A 192 -20.01 -5.40 1.74
C ALA A 192 -20.08 -4.06 0.98
N TYR A 193 -19.24 -3.89 -0.02
CA TYR A 193 -19.12 -2.68 -0.85
C TYR A 193 -19.10 -3.08 -2.33
N PRO A 194 -20.28 -3.27 -2.96
CA PRO A 194 -20.40 -3.67 -4.36
C PRO A 194 -19.72 -2.68 -5.31
N LEU A 195 -19.22 -3.20 -6.43
CA LEU A 195 -18.43 -2.43 -7.40
C LEU A 195 -19.15 -1.17 -7.91
N ASN A 196 -20.46 -1.25 -8.14
CA ASN A 196 -21.26 -0.08 -8.57
C ASN A 196 -21.22 1.05 -7.54
N GLU A 197 -21.44 0.75 -6.25
CA GLU A 197 -21.39 1.73 -5.16
C GLU A 197 -19.98 2.29 -4.97
N LEU A 198 -18.96 1.43 -5.09
CA LEU A 198 -17.57 1.85 -5.07
C LEU A 198 -17.26 2.84 -6.19
N MET A 199 -17.71 2.56 -7.42
CA MET A 199 -17.47 3.44 -8.58
C MET A 199 -18.21 4.78 -8.46
N GLU A 200 -19.42 4.79 -7.89
CA GLU A 200 -20.13 6.04 -7.57
C GLU A 200 -19.37 6.87 -6.53
N THR A 201 -18.90 6.23 -5.45
CA THR A 201 -18.08 6.89 -4.42
C THR A 201 -16.78 7.47 -5.00
N ILE A 202 -16.16 6.77 -5.95
CA ILE A 202 -14.93 7.24 -6.62
C ILE A 202 -15.22 8.44 -7.50
N LYS A 203 -16.34 8.45 -8.22
CA LYS A 203 -16.76 9.62 -9.01
C LYS A 203 -17.01 10.83 -8.10
N GLU A 204 -17.68 10.63 -6.96
CA GLU A 204 -17.87 11.66 -5.94
C GLU A 204 -16.53 12.19 -5.42
N TYR A 205 -15.58 11.29 -5.08
CA TYR A 205 -14.23 11.65 -4.66
C TYR A 205 -13.52 12.52 -5.70
N ILE A 206 -13.55 12.11 -6.98
CA ILE A 206 -12.90 12.85 -8.08
C ILE A 206 -13.54 14.22 -8.26
N ASN A 207 -14.87 14.30 -8.28
CA ASN A 207 -15.60 15.56 -8.45
C ASN A 207 -15.30 16.53 -7.30
N LYS A 208 -15.25 16.04 -6.06
CA LYS A 208 -14.99 16.88 -4.89
C LYS A 208 -13.56 17.35 -4.79
N THR A 209 -12.60 16.47 -5.07
CA THR A 209 -11.16 16.73 -4.84
C THR A 209 -10.43 17.22 -6.08
N ASN A 210 -11.04 17.08 -7.27
CA ASN A 210 -10.42 17.25 -8.59
C ASN A 210 -9.13 16.42 -8.76
N ARG A 211 -9.03 15.27 -8.08
CA ARG A 211 -7.82 14.43 -8.05
C ARG A 211 -8.04 13.15 -8.82
N ARG A 212 -6.99 12.72 -9.51
CA ARG A 212 -6.93 11.45 -10.20
C ARG A 212 -6.85 10.29 -9.21
N VAL A 213 -7.54 9.18 -9.50
CA VAL A 213 -7.45 7.92 -8.76
C VAL A 213 -6.63 6.92 -9.56
N THR A 214 -5.82 6.11 -8.88
CA THR A 214 -5.11 4.97 -9.49
C THR A 214 -5.87 3.68 -9.19
N PHE A 215 -6.17 2.89 -10.22
CA PHE A 215 -6.72 1.55 -10.08
C PHE A 215 -5.61 0.52 -10.22
N GLU A 216 -5.42 -0.28 -9.18
CA GLU A 216 -4.52 -1.42 -9.19
C GLU A 216 -5.27 -2.65 -9.71
N TYR A 217 -4.72 -3.33 -10.71
CA TYR A 217 -5.32 -4.49 -11.36
C TYR A 217 -4.30 -5.62 -11.46
N ILE A 218 -4.40 -6.60 -10.55
CA ILE A 218 -3.54 -7.78 -10.56
C ILE A 218 -3.96 -8.73 -11.67
N MET A 219 -3.01 -9.25 -12.44
CA MET A 219 -3.25 -10.10 -13.61
C MET A 219 -3.10 -11.57 -13.22
N LEU A 220 -4.23 -12.28 -13.11
CA LEU A 220 -4.32 -13.69 -12.71
C LEU A 220 -4.70 -14.54 -13.91
N ASP A 221 -3.84 -15.48 -14.30
CA ASP A 221 -4.01 -16.30 -15.50
C ASP A 221 -5.35 -17.07 -15.48
N ASN A 222 -6.10 -16.95 -16.58
CA ASN A 222 -7.43 -17.55 -16.79
C ASN A 222 -8.48 -17.19 -15.71
N VAL A 223 -8.29 -16.05 -15.02
CA VAL A 223 -9.21 -15.58 -13.99
C VAL A 223 -9.80 -14.21 -14.35
N ASN A 224 -8.95 -13.22 -14.57
CA ASN A 224 -9.35 -11.83 -14.83
C ASN A 224 -8.58 -11.19 -15.99
N ASP A 225 -7.91 -11.99 -16.81
CA ASP A 225 -6.94 -11.57 -17.82
C ASP A 225 -7.44 -11.73 -19.28
N SER A 226 -8.74 -12.01 -19.47
CA SER A 226 -9.32 -12.16 -20.81
C SER A 226 -9.50 -10.80 -21.51
N GLU A 227 -9.64 -10.84 -22.84
CA GLU A 227 -9.95 -9.65 -23.63
C GLU A 227 -11.32 -9.05 -23.28
N GLU A 228 -12.28 -9.90 -22.92
CA GLU A 228 -13.60 -9.50 -22.45
C GLU A 228 -13.48 -8.71 -21.15
N ASN A 229 -12.64 -9.20 -20.20
CA ASN A 229 -12.37 -8.44 -18.96
C ASN A 229 -11.71 -7.08 -19.23
N ALA A 230 -10.81 -7.00 -20.22
CA ALA A 230 -10.21 -5.73 -20.62
C ALA A 230 -11.25 -4.74 -21.20
N LYS A 231 -12.16 -5.24 -22.04
CA LYS A 231 -13.26 -4.45 -22.63
C LYS A 231 -14.24 -3.98 -21.55
N GLU A 232 -14.66 -4.88 -20.64
CA GLU A 232 -15.51 -4.53 -19.50
C GLU A 232 -14.85 -3.46 -18.62
N LEU A 233 -13.56 -3.61 -18.32
CA LEU A 233 -12.80 -2.63 -17.54
C LEU A 233 -12.75 -1.28 -18.24
N ALA A 234 -12.52 -1.26 -19.55
CA ALA A 234 -12.52 -0.04 -20.34
C ALA A 234 -13.87 0.68 -20.30
N ILE A 235 -14.98 -0.06 -20.36
CA ILE A 235 -16.34 0.47 -20.25
C ILE A 235 -16.57 1.04 -18.85
N LEU A 236 -16.19 0.30 -17.79
CA LEU A 236 -16.32 0.68 -16.39
C LEU A 236 -15.61 2.00 -16.08
N LEU A 237 -14.43 2.20 -16.68
CA LEU A 237 -13.56 3.36 -16.42
C LEU A 237 -13.76 4.52 -17.42
N LYS A 238 -14.66 4.38 -18.38
CA LYS A 238 -14.89 5.42 -19.39
C LYS A 238 -15.30 6.74 -18.75
N GLY A 239 -14.58 7.81 -19.09
CA GLY A 239 -14.84 9.16 -18.59
C GLY A 239 -14.38 9.43 -17.16
N ILE A 240 -13.71 8.49 -16.51
CA ILE A 240 -13.16 8.66 -15.16
C ILE A 240 -11.72 9.18 -15.24
N ASN A 241 -11.39 10.21 -14.48
CA ASN A 241 -10.02 10.72 -14.36
C ASN A 241 -9.18 9.71 -13.54
N CYS A 242 -8.61 8.74 -14.21
CA CYS A 242 -7.89 7.65 -13.56
C CYS A 242 -6.63 7.20 -14.30
N TYR A 243 -5.85 6.40 -13.59
CA TYR A 243 -4.74 5.60 -14.09
C TYR A 243 -4.98 4.13 -13.73
N VAL A 244 -4.57 3.21 -14.59
CA VAL A 244 -4.61 1.77 -14.30
C VAL A 244 -3.20 1.23 -14.22
N ASN A 245 -2.85 0.58 -13.13
CA ASN A 245 -1.62 -0.19 -13.00
C ASN A 245 -1.94 -1.67 -13.16
N LEU A 246 -1.52 -2.26 -14.27
CA LEU A 246 -1.54 -3.71 -14.45
C LEU A 246 -0.37 -4.31 -13.66
N ILE A 247 -0.68 -5.20 -12.72
CA ILE A 247 0.31 -5.84 -11.86
C ILE A 247 0.43 -7.30 -12.26
N PRO A 248 1.52 -7.71 -12.92
CA PRO A 248 1.79 -9.13 -13.13
C PRO A 248 1.79 -9.86 -11.78
N TYR A 249 1.06 -10.98 -11.68
CA TYR A 249 0.96 -11.71 -10.42
C TYR A 249 2.29 -12.39 -10.07
N ASN A 250 2.71 -12.26 -8.83
CA ASN A 250 3.84 -13.01 -8.29
C ASN A 250 3.31 -14.22 -7.54
N GLU A 251 3.63 -15.41 -8.05
CA GLU A 251 3.18 -16.67 -7.48
C GLU A 251 3.72 -16.88 -6.07
N THR A 252 2.95 -17.54 -5.24
CA THR A 252 3.33 -17.90 -3.87
C THR A 252 3.11 -19.39 -3.68
N GLU A 253 3.79 -19.99 -2.71
CA GLU A 253 3.67 -21.42 -2.42
C GLU A 253 2.26 -21.83 -1.97
N ASN A 254 1.55 -20.93 -1.29
CA ASN A 254 0.29 -21.24 -0.63
C ASN A 254 -0.95 -20.90 -1.44
N ILE A 255 -0.81 -20.18 -2.57
CA ILE A 255 -1.92 -19.68 -3.37
C ILE A 255 -1.83 -20.28 -4.78
N LYS A 256 -2.94 -20.85 -5.25
CA LYS A 256 -2.98 -21.61 -6.52
C LYS A 256 -3.05 -20.74 -7.77
N PHE A 257 -3.21 -19.44 -7.67
CA PHE A 257 -3.24 -18.56 -8.84
C PHE A 257 -1.90 -18.57 -9.57
N LYS A 258 -1.98 -18.40 -10.89
CA LYS A 258 -0.82 -18.36 -11.76
C LYS A 258 -0.67 -16.98 -12.39
N ARG A 259 0.56 -16.67 -12.76
CA ARG A 259 0.92 -15.46 -13.47
C ARG A 259 0.38 -15.48 -14.89
N THR A 260 -0.27 -14.42 -15.30
CA THR A 260 -0.68 -14.18 -16.68
C THR A 260 0.55 -14.10 -17.60
N LYS A 261 0.48 -14.76 -18.76
CA LYS A 261 1.54 -14.72 -19.76
C LYS A 261 1.72 -13.30 -20.34
N GLU A 262 2.95 -12.92 -20.64
CA GLU A 262 3.31 -11.58 -21.09
C GLU A 262 2.48 -11.09 -22.29
N TRP A 263 2.29 -11.97 -23.31
CA TRP A 263 1.49 -11.62 -24.49
C TRP A 263 0.02 -11.29 -24.16
N LYS A 264 -0.57 -11.94 -23.14
CA LYS A 264 -1.93 -11.62 -22.67
C LYS A 264 -1.95 -10.26 -21.95
N ILE A 265 -0.93 -9.99 -21.11
CA ILE A 265 -0.77 -8.70 -20.42
C ILE A 265 -0.69 -7.58 -21.44
N MET A 266 0.13 -7.75 -22.49
CA MET A 266 0.26 -6.76 -23.57
C MET A 266 -1.05 -6.58 -24.33
N LYS A 267 -1.78 -7.65 -24.62
CA LYS A 267 -3.08 -7.57 -25.31
C LYS A 267 -4.12 -6.83 -24.47
N PHE A 268 -4.17 -7.10 -23.17
CA PHE A 268 -5.01 -6.41 -22.20
C PHE A 268 -4.67 -4.91 -22.14
N TYR A 269 -3.37 -4.59 -22.06
CA TYR A 269 -2.84 -3.23 -22.11
C TYR A 269 -3.27 -2.49 -23.38
N ASP A 270 -3.13 -3.12 -24.56
CA ASP A 270 -3.48 -2.51 -25.85
C ASP A 270 -4.98 -2.22 -25.96
N ILE A 271 -5.85 -3.11 -25.42
CA ILE A 271 -7.29 -2.89 -25.39
C ILE A 271 -7.61 -1.66 -24.53
N LEU A 272 -7.02 -1.52 -23.36
CA LEU A 272 -7.22 -0.35 -22.52
C LEU A 272 -6.74 0.94 -23.20
N LYS A 273 -5.56 0.90 -23.84
CA LYS A 273 -5.00 2.04 -24.59
C LYS A 273 -5.89 2.47 -25.75
N LYS A 274 -6.39 1.51 -26.56
CA LYS A 274 -7.35 1.79 -27.65
C LYS A 274 -8.61 2.48 -27.16
N ASN A 275 -9.03 2.17 -25.93
CA ASN A 275 -10.18 2.80 -25.29
C ASN A 275 -9.83 4.09 -24.52
N LYS A 276 -8.64 4.67 -24.75
CA LYS A 276 -8.16 5.94 -24.16
C LYS A 276 -8.03 5.89 -22.62
N ILE A 277 -7.84 4.70 -22.04
CA ILE A 277 -7.54 4.56 -20.63
C ILE A 277 -6.02 4.73 -20.43
N ASN A 278 -5.63 5.58 -19.47
CA ASN A 278 -4.23 5.69 -19.07
C ASN A 278 -3.84 4.42 -18.29
N VAL A 279 -2.93 3.64 -18.85
CA VAL A 279 -2.52 2.36 -18.28
C VAL A 279 -1.01 2.19 -18.33
N THR A 280 -0.45 1.55 -17.32
CA THR A 280 0.94 1.09 -17.25
C THR A 280 1.00 -0.35 -16.79
N ILE A 281 2.07 -1.04 -17.16
CA ILE A 281 2.43 -2.32 -16.57
C ILE A 281 3.44 -2.02 -15.47
N ARG A 282 3.13 -2.41 -14.23
CA ARG A 282 3.98 -2.14 -13.08
C ARG A 282 5.30 -2.90 -13.22
N LYS A 283 6.41 -2.16 -13.10
CA LYS A 283 7.74 -2.77 -13.03
C LYS A 283 7.83 -3.66 -11.81
N GLU A 284 8.30 -4.86 -11.99
CA GLU A 284 8.42 -5.83 -10.91
C GLU A 284 9.64 -5.54 -10.04
N PHE A 285 9.41 -5.62 -8.75
CA PHE A 285 10.44 -5.62 -7.73
C PHE A 285 10.17 -6.79 -6.77
N GLY A 286 11.23 -7.44 -6.33
CA GLY A 286 11.14 -8.36 -5.20
C GLY A 286 10.74 -9.80 -5.49
N GLY A 287 10.64 -10.23 -6.76
CA GLY A 287 10.36 -11.64 -7.08
C GLY A 287 11.40 -12.62 -6.51
N SER A 288 12.64 -12.16 -6.30
CA SER A 288 13.72 -12.97 -5.72
C SER A 288 13.74 -13.04 -4.19
N VAL A 289 12.94 -12.21 -3.51
CA VAL A 289 12.91 -12.10 -2.03
C VAL A 289 11.49 -12.10 -1.47
N ASP A 290 10.52 -12.67 -2.19
CA ASP A 290 9.09 -12.72 -1.81
C ASP A 290 8.55 -11.37 -1.30
N ALA A 291 8.96 -10.30 -1.96
CA ALA A 291 8.66 -8.92 -1.57
C ALA A 291 7.67 -8.22 -2.51
N ALA A 292 7.13 -8.93 -3.49
CA ALA A 292 6.15 -8.36 -4.41
C ALA A 292 4.77 -8.20 -3.76
N CYS A 293 3.90 -7.41 -4.40
CA CYS A 293 2.54 -7.20 -3.92
C CYS A 293 1.81 -8.53 -3.74
N GLY A 294 1.17 -8.71 -2.57
CA GLY A 294 0.46 -9.93 -2.21
C GLY A 294 1.31 -11.04 -1.59
N GLN A 295 2.65 -10.90 -1.54
CA GLN A 295 3.55 -11.93 -0.99
C GLN A 295 3.88 -11.75 0.49
N LEU A 296 3.57 -10.58 1.09
CA LEU A 296 3.91 -10.30 2.48
C LEU A 296 3.07 -11.15 3.44
N ARG A 297 3.73 -11.87 4.33
CA ARG A 297 3.10 -12.81 5.26
C ARG A 297 3.63 -12.77 6.70
N ALA A 298 4.66 -11.99 6.97
CA ALA A 298 5.30 -11.85 8.29
C ALA A 298 5.67 -13.20 8.96
N ASN A 299 6.02 -14.19 8.15
CA ASN A 299 6.46 -15.48 8.65
C ASN A 299 7.94 -15.45 9.08
N ASN A 300 8.25 -16.32 10.04
CA ASN A 300 9.62 -16.57 10.51
C ASN A 300 10.46 -17.24 9.45
#